data_bed0d5ac9365a92a48cdb2549b35706f
#
_entry.id   bed0d5ac9365a92a48cdb2549b35706f
#
_cell.length_a   1.000
_cell.length_b   1.000
_cell.length_c   1.000
_cell.angle_alpha   90.00
_cell.angle_beta   90.00
_cell.angle_gamma   90.00
#
_symmetry.space_group_name_H-M   'P 1'
#
loop_
_entity.id
_entity.type
_entity.pdbx_description
1 polymer ?
#
loop_
_entity_poly.entity_id
_entity_poly.type
_entity_poly.pdbx_seq_one_letter_code
_entity_poly.pdbx_strand_id
1 'polypeptide(L)'
;MADGPVILLLATFGLEIVECGGALAINADRGGRSEAAVLLARPESRPQIERAAAILSTGVRFLDGRYGEIEPSVELKRRVVSAVREVRPDIVITQDPEHSFHDLDPDRRPAMILYLESLALAGRDWMVPECGGYNPHSVRTIYYMTPLHPNCVVDVAAAWERKRGALAELGNQLAFSGQVYRRMFGDRLAALVPEHAALDDAALGRAVHDQLDRAFYLFHGPLSHGRFLLAEPYRREGSFHLEALIV
;
A
#
# COMPACT_ATOMS: atom_id res chain seq x y z
N MET A 1 -0.24 10.74 -26.50
CA MET A 1 0.56 10.72 -25.25
C MET A 1 0.72 9.26 -24.91
N ALA A 2 1.90 8.80 -24.54
CA ALA A 2 2.04 7.42 -24.06
C ALA A 2 1.13 7.28 -22.81
N ASP A 3 0.33 6.21 -22.76
CA ASP A 3 -0.47 5.92 -21.58
C ASP A 3 0.47 5.81 -20.37
N GLY A 4 0.08 6.39 -19.24
CA GLY A 4 0.85 6.29 -18.00
C GLY A 4 0.92 4.83 -17.53
N PRO A 5 1.81 4.50 -16.57
CA PRO A 5 2.01 3.11 -16.16
C PRO A 5 0.78 2.50 -15.51
N VAL A 6 0.65 1.18 -15.65
CA VAL A 6 -0.31 0.37 -14.91
C VAL A 6 0.33 -0.06 -13.59
N ILE A 7 -0.30 0.33 -12.48
CA ILE A 7 0.16 -0.02 -11.12
C ILE A 7 -0.79 -1.05 -10.51
N LEU A 8 -0.25 -2.12 -9.94
CA LEU A 8 -0.97 -3.03 -9.05
C LEU A 8 -0.41 -2.92 -7.64
N LEU A 9 -1.26 -2.50 -6.69
CA LEU A 9 -0.96 -2.60 -5.27
C LEU A 9 -1.38 -3.99 -4.77
N LEU A 10 -0.42 -4.73 -4.20
CA LEU A 10 -0.70 -5.95 -3.44
C LEU A 10 -0.71 -5.58 -1.96
N ALA A 11 -1.90 -5.42 -1.41
CA ALA A 11 -2.13 -4.94 -0.05
C ALA A 11 -2.56 -6.07 0.88
N THR A 12 -1.95 -6.15 2.06
CA THR A 12 -2.41 -7.05 3.11
C THR A 12 -3.72 -6.53 3.72
N PHE A 13 -3.79 -5.24 4.01
CA PHE A 13 -4.96 -4.57 4.58
C PHE A 13 -5.39 -3.35 3.75
N GLY A 14 -6.63 -2.90 3.93
CA GLY A 14 -7.17 -1.76 3.20
C GLY A 14 -6.46 -0.42 3.47
N LEU A 15 -5.82 -0.25 4.64
CA LEU A 15 -5.07 0.97 4.97
C LEU A 15 -3.90 1.22 4.00
N GLU A 16 -3.29 0.17 3.49
CA GLU A 16 -2.13 0.26 2.58
C GLU A 16 -2.46 1.01 1.28
N ILE A 17 -3.73 1.06 0.86
CA ILE A 17 -4.17 1.89 -0.27
C ILE A 17 -3.91 3.38 0.03
N VAL A 18 -4.11 3.78 1.27
CA VAL A 18 -3.86 5.17 1.69
C VAL A 18 -2.37 5.40 1.98
N GLU A 19 -1.65 4.42 2.51
CA GLU A 19 -0.22 4.53 2.76
C GLU A 19 0.57 4.90 1.50
N CYS A 20 0.25 4.29 0.34
CA CYS A 20 0.81 4.66 -0.96
C CYS A 20 -0.11 5.57 -1.79
N GLY A 21 -1.11 6.18 -1.15
CA GLY A 21 -2.18 6.92 -1.82
C GLY A 21 -1.71 8.16 -2.60
N GLY A 22 -0.62 8.77 -2.17
CA GLY A 22 0.00 9.87 -2.89
C GLY A 22 0.48 9.46 -4.28
N ALA A 23 1.26 8.38 -4.35
CA ALA A 23 1.76 7.84 -5.61
C ALA A 23 0.63 7.36 -6.54
N LEU A 24 -0.40 6.68 -6.00
CA LEU A 24 -1.56 6.22 -6.78
C LEU A 24 -2.33 7.39 -7.41
N ALA A 25 -2.60 8.43 -6.63
CA ALA A 25 -3.29 9.63 -7.12
C ALA A 25 -2.50 10.37 -8.20
N ILE A 26 -1.19 10.53 -8.03
CA ILE A 26 -0.30 11.15 -9.02
C ILE A 26 -0.22 10.30 -10.30
N ASN A 27 -0.22 8.98 -10.19
CA ASN A 27 -0.26 8.09 -11.34
C ASN A 27 -1.49 8.37 -12.20
N ALA A 28 -2.66 8.48 -11.57
CA ALA A 28 -3.92 8.78 -12.26
C ALA A 28 -3.88 10.16 -12.95
N ASP A 29 -3.33 11.19 -12.28
CA ASP A 29 -3.17 12.54 -12.86
C ASP A 29 -2.28 12.56 -14.10
N ARG A 30 -1.38 11.59 -14.21
CA ARG A 30 -0.48 11.41 -15.36
C ARG A 30 -1.03 10.47 -16.43
N GLY A 31 -2.30 10.08 -16.32
CA GLY A 31 -2.98 9.19 -17.26
C GLY A 31 -2.67 7.71 -17.06
N GLY A 32 -2.07 7.33 -15.93
CA GLY A 32 -1.87 5.94 -15.55
C GLY A 32 -3.13 5.31 -14.94
N ARG A 33 -3.14 3.98 -14.83
CA ARG A 33 -4.20 3.21 -14.20
C ARG A 33 -3.65 2.48 -12.97
N SER A 34 -4.42 2.48 -11.90
CA SER A 34 -4.04 1.78 -10.67
C SER A 34 -5.16 0.84 -10.21
N GLU A 35 -4.76 -0.31 -9.68
CA GLU A 35 -5.66 -1.27 -9.04
C GLU A 35 -5.02 -1.80 -7.75
N ALA A 36 -5.83 -2.01 -6.71
CA ALA A 36 -5.42 -2.61 -5.45
C ALA A 36 -6.05 -4.00 -5.30
N ALA A 37 -5.24 -5.00 -5.01
CA ALA A 37 -5.67 -6.33 -4.62
C ALA A 37 -5.47 -6.47 -3.11
N VAL A 38 -6.57 -6.42 -2.34
CA VAL A 38 -6.55 -6.43 -0.87
C VAL A 38 -6.78 -7.85 -0.38
N LEU A 39 -5.83 -8.39 0.39
CA LEU A 39 -5.86 -9.77 0.86
C LEU A 39 -6.88 -9.95 1.99
N LEU A 40 -6.86 -9.05 2.96
CA LEU A 40 -7.66 -9.12 4.16
C LEU A 40 -8.58 -7.89 4.27
N ALA A 41 -9.86 -8.10 4.10
CA ALA A 41 -10.87 -7.07 4.29
C ALA A 41 -12.16 -7.68 4.84
N ARG A 42 -12.58 -7.26 6.03
CA ARG A 42 -13.87 -7.65 6.58
C ARG A 42 -14.99 -7.12 5.70
N PRO A 43 -16.09 -7.86 5.51
CA PRO A 43 -17.21 -7.41 4.66
C PRO A 43 -17.70 -6.00 4.95
N GLU A 44 -17.81 -5.65 6.24
CA GLU A 44 -18.26 -4.31 6.68
C GLU A 44 -17.27 -3.18 6.38
N SER A 45 -16.00 -3.50 6.14
CA SER A 45 -14.96 -2.51 5.81
C SER A 45 -14.77 -2.33 4.30
N ARG A 46 -15.22 -3.28 3.47
CA ARG A 46 -15.04 -3.23 2.01
C ARG A 46 -15.61 -1.96 1.37
N PRO A 47 -16.83 -1.50 1.69
CA PRO A 47 -17.35 -0.25 1.11
C PRO A 47 -16.52 0.98 1.47
N GLN A 48 -15.90 0.99 2.66
CA GLN A 48 -15.01 2.09 3.08
C GLN A 48 -13.71 2.07 2.26
N ILE A 49 -13.13 0.89 2.05
CA ILE A 49 -11.92 0.69 1.24
C ILE A 49 -12.18 1.11 -0.23
N GLU A 50 -13.33 0.73 -0.79
CA GLU A 50 -13.73 1.10 -2.15
C GLU A 50 -13.88 2.63 -2.30
N ARG A 51 -14.51 3.32 -1.33
CA ARG A 51 -14.61 4.78 -1.36
C ARG A 51 -13.26 5.47 -1.23
N ALA A 52 -12.40 4.98 -0.32
CA ALA A 52 -11.03 5.49 -0.17
C ALA A 52 -10.23 5.36 -1.48
N ALA A 53 -10.31 4.21 -2.11
CA ALA A 53 -9.64 3.95 -3.39
C ALA A 53 -10.19 4.82 -4.52
N ALA A 54 -11.53 5.03 -4.57
CA ALA A 54 -12.15 5.87 -5.58
C ALA A 54 -11.66 7.33 -5.52
N ILE A 55 -11.44 7.89 -4.32
CA ILE A 55 -10.83 9.23 -4.12
C ILE A 55 -9.43 9.28 -4.74
N LEU A 56 -8.69 8.17 -4.69
CA LEU A 56 -7.35 8.04 -5.25
C LEU A 56 -7.34 7.59 -6.72
N SER A 57 -8.52 7.49 -7.35
CA SER A 57 -8.71 6.99 -8.73
C SER A 57 -8.13 5.58 -8.94
N THR A 58 -8.29 4.71 -7.95
CA THR A 58 -7.76 3.35 -7.92
C THR A 58 -8.91 2.33 -7.87
N GLY A 59 -8.87 1.31 -8.73
CA GLY A 59 -9.78 0.16 -8.65
C GLY A 59 -9.43 -0.74 -7.45
N VAL A 60 -10.40 -1.54 -6.97
CA VAL A 60 -10.18 -2.48 -5.86
C VAL A 60 -10.73 -3.85 -6.20
N ARG A 61 -9.98 -4.89 -5.86
CA ARG A 61 -10.45 -6.27 -5.75
C ARG A 61 -10.09 -6.85 -4.39
N PHE A 62 -10.87 -7.78 -3.90
CA PHE A 62 -10.63 -8.49 -2.66
C PHE A 62 -10.18 -9.92 -2.96
N LEU A 63 -9.11 -10.37 -2.28
CA LEU A 63 -8.54 -11.71 -2.46
C LEU A 63 -9.11 -12.73 -1.46
N ASP A 64 -9.99 -12.30 -0.57
CA ASP A 64 -10.75 -13.15 0.38
C ASP A 64 -9.88 -14.06 1.26
N GLY A 65 -8.76 -13.53 1.75
CA GLY A 65 -7.97 -14.16 2.79
C GLY A 65 -8.71 -14.14 4.14
N ARG A 66 -8.26 -14.98 5.09
CA ARG A 66 -8.80 -15.02 6.44
C ARG A 66 -7.78 -14.56 7.45
N TYR A 67 -8.19 -13.67 8.35
CA TYR A 67 -7.34 -13.14 9.41
C TYR A 67 -6.75 -14.26 10.28
N GLY A 68 -5.45 -14.24 10.49
CA GLY A 68 -4.71 -15.22 11.28
C GLY A 68 -4.48 -16.57 10.58
N GLU A 69 -4.94 -16.72 9.33
CA GLU A 69 -4.85 -17.96 8.56
C GLU A 69 -4.08 -17.79 7.24
N ILE A 70 -3.35 -16.69 7.08
CA ILE A 70 -2.62 -16.45 5.84
C ILE A 70 -1.41 -17.35 5.77
N GLU A 71 -1.34 -18.10 4.67
CA GLU A 71 -0.18 -18.91 4.28
C GLU A 71 -0.01 -18.85 2.76
N PRO A 72 1.20 -19.08 2.21
CA PRO A 72 1.43 -19.10 0.78
C PRO A 72 0.91 -20.40 0.15
N SER A 73 -0.39 -20.69 0.35
CA SER A 73 -1.09 -21.84 -0.23
C SER A 73 -1.22 -21.72 -1.76
N VAL A 74 -1.42 -22.86 -2.43
CA VAL A 74 -1.67 -22.89 -3.88
C VAL A 74 -2.91 -22.07 -4.23
N GLU A 75 -3.96 -22.13 -3.40
CA GLU A 75 -5.19 -21.39 -3.65
C GLU A 75 -4.97 -19.88 -3.61
N LEU A 76 -4.34 -19.35 -2.57
CA LEU A 76 -4.06 -17.92 -2.46
C LEU A 76 -3.07 -17.45 -3.55
N LYS A 77 -2.05 -18.25 -3.89
CA LYS A 77 -1.16 -17.97 -5.02
C LYS A 77 -1.93 -17.85 -6.33
N ARG A 78 -2.88 -18.74 -6.59
CA ARG A 78 -3.74 -18.67 -7.81
C ARG A 78 -4.49 -17.35 -7.87
N ARG A 79 -5.08 -16.88 -6.77
CA ARG A 79 -5.81 -15.60 -6.72
C ARG A 79 -4.89 -14.42 -7.01
N VAL A 80 -3.70 -14.38 -6.41
CA VAL A 80 -2.73 -13.31 -6.64
C VAL A 80 -2.19 -13.37 -8.08
N VAL A 81 -1.79 -14.56 -8.57
CA VAL A 81 -1.30 -14.74 -9.94
C VAL A 81 -2.36 -14.34 -10.97
N SER A 82 -3.62 -14.71 -10.74
CA SER A 82 -4.74 -14.29 -11.59
C SER A 82 -4.85 -12.77 -11.64
N ALA A 83 -4.81 -12.10 -10.49
CA ALA A 83 -4.86 -10.63 -10.42
C ALA A 83 -3.69 -9.98 -11.18
N VAL A 84 -2.47 -10.46 -10.99
CA VAL A 84 -1.28 -9.94 -11.70
C VAL A 84 -1.40 -10.12 -13.21
N ARG A 85 -1.81 -11.29 -13.67
CA ARG A 85 -1.93 -11.59 -15.11
C ARG A 85 -3.07 -10.84 -15.78
N GLU A 86 -4.19 -10.64 -15.07
CA GLU A 86 -5.34 -9.88 -15.58
C GLU A 86 -5.02 -8.39 -15.69
N VAL A 87 -4.46 -7.79 -14.61
CA VAL A 87 -4.13 -6.38 -14.55
C VAL A 87 -2.97 -6.02 -15.47
N ARG A 88 -2.00 -6.95 -15.64
CA ARG A 88 -0.76 -6.77 -16.40
C ARG A 88 0.02 -5.52 -15.99
N PRO A 89 0.41 -5.39 -14.73
CA PRO A 89 1.04 -4.17 -14.24
C PRO A 89 2.46 -3.99 -14.76
N ASP A 90 2.81 -2.74 -15.07
CA ASP A 90 4.21 -2.33 -15.27
C ASP A 90 4.96 -2.25 -13.95
N ILE A 91 4.22 -1.85 -12.91
CA ILE A 91 4.71 -1.61 -11.55
C ILE A 91 3.85 -2.36 -10.55
N VAL A 92 4.48 -3.05 -9.62
CA VAL A 92 3.82 -3.54 -8.40
C VAL A 92 4.28 -2.69 -7.21
N ILE A 93 3.32 -2.27 -6.38
CA ILE A 93 3.59 -1.73 -5.05
C ILE A 93 3.17 -2.79 -4.03
N THR A 94 3.99 -3.04 -3.04
CA THR A 94 3.66 -3.91 -1.90
C THR A 94 4.47 -3.51 -0.68
N GLN A 95 4.18 -4.11 0.47
CA GLN A 95 4.91 -3.81 1.70
C GLN A 95 6.38 -4.29 1.62
N ASP A 96 7.28 -3.58 2.30
CA ASP A 96 8.68 -3.96 2.35
C ASP A 96 8.87 -5.30 3.08
N PRO A 97 9.57 -6.30 2.46
CA PRO A 97 9.89 -7.57 3.10
C PRO A 97 10.62 -7.44 4.43
N GLU A 98 11.58 -6.51 4.53
CA GLU A 98 12.34 -6.30 5.77
C GLU A 98 11.45 -5.78 6.89
N HIS A 99 10.59 -4.81 6.59
CA HIS A 99 9.59 -4.32 7.54
C HIS A 99 8.63 -5.44 7.97
N SER A 100 8.08 -6.17 7.00
CA SER A 100 7.11 -7.25 7.26
C SER A 100 7.70 -8.39 8.07
N PHE A 101 9.00 -8.64 7.96
CA PHE A 101 9.67 -9.68 8.72
C PHE A 101 9.70 -9.40 10.23
N HIS A 102 9.82 -8.13 10.61
CA HIS A 102 9.85 -7.68 12.00
C HIS A 102 8.48 -7.30 12.56
N ASP A 103 7.44 -7.22 11.71
CA ASP A 103 6.09 -6.91 12.15
C ASP A 103 5.53 -8.05 13.02
N LEU A 104 4.85 -7.69 14.11
CA LEU A 104 4.20 -8.63 15.01
C LEU A 104 2.81 -9.06 14.53
N ASP A 105 2.27 -8.41 13.50
CA ASP A 105 1.03 -8.87 12.87
C ASP A 105 1.25 -10.26 12.24
N PRO A 106 0.44 -11.27 12.57
CA PRO A 106 0.64 -12.65 12.13
C PRO A 106 0.48 -12.84 10.63
N ASP A 107 -0.27 -11.96 9.97
CA ASP A 107 -0.62 -12.09 8.55
C ASP A 107 0.36 -11.38 7.61
N ARG A 108 1.08 -10.33 8.06
CA ARG A 108 1.96 -9.53 7.19
C ARG A 108 3.12 -10.32 6.59
N ARG A 109 3.82 -11.08 7.42
CA ARG A 109 4.97 -11.88 6.95
C ARG A 109 4.57 -12.97 5.95
N PRO A 110 3.56 -13.82 6.23
CA PRO A 110 3.11 -14.81 5.24
C PRO A 110 2.49 -14.16 4.00
N ALA A 111 1.81 -13.02 4.10
CA ALA A 111 1.32 -12.27 2.94
C ALA A 111 2.47 -11.81 2.04
N MET A 112 3.57 -11.32 2.60
CA MET A 112 4.74 -10.92 1.84
C MET A 112 5.36 -12.10 1.09
N ILE A 113 5.52 -13.26 1.73
CA ILE A 113 5.99 -14.48 1.08
C ILE A 113 5.04 -14.88 -0.05
N LEU A 114 3.74 -14.87 0.20
CA LEU A 114 2.70 -15.16 -0.79
C LEU A 114 2.84 -14.25 -2.03
N TYR A 115 3.03 -12.95 -1.84
CA TYR A 115 3.13 -12.00 -2.93
C TYR A 115 4.40 -12.20 -3.76
N LEU A 116 5.56 -12.32 -3.12
CA LEU A 116 6.83 -12.52 -3.85
C LEU A 116 6.85 -13.81 -4.65
N GLU A 117 6.37 -14.93 -4.07
CA GLU A 117 6.25 -16.19 -4.79
C GLU A 117 5.24 -16.11 -5.94
N SER A 118 4.11 -15.43 -5.73
CA SER A 118 3.08 -15.26 -6.77
C SER A 118 3.58 -14.38 -7.92
N LEU A 119 4.34 -13.32 -7.65
CA LEU A 119 4.96 -12.48 -8.67
C LEU A 119 5.94 -13.29 -9.54
N ALA A 120 6.75 -14.16 -8.91
CA ALA A 120 7.64 -15.05 -9.63
C ALA A 120 6.89 -16.07 -10.51
N LEU A 121 5.73 -16.57 -10.04
CA LEU A 121 4.89 -17.51 -10.78
C LEU A 121 4.08 -16.85 -11.89
N ALA A 122 3.68 -15.57 -11.73
CA ALA A 122 2.87 -14.86 -12.70
C ALA A 122 3.54 -14.76 -14.09
N GLY A 123 4.88 -14.69 -14.13
CA GLY A 123 5.66 -14.65 -15.37
C GLY A 123 5.88 -16.02 -16.04
N ARG A 124 5.40 -17.10 -15.46
CA ARG A 124 5.58 -18.47 -15.95
C ARG A 124 4.25 -19.04 -16.44
N ASP A 125 4.28 -20.19 -17.12
CA ASP A 125 3.10 -20.93 -17.55
C ASP A 125 2.42 -21.78 -16.45
N TRP A 126 2.65 -21.36 -15.19
CA TRP A 126 2.11 -22.04 -14.01
C TRP A 126 0.57 -21.89 -13.94
N MET A 127 -0.14 -23.02 -13.92
CA MET A 127 -1.59 -23.12 -13.71
C MET A 127 -2.41 -22.08 -14.49
N VAL A 128 -2.11 -21.89 -15.78
CA VAL A 128 -2.75 -20.85 -16.59
C VAL A 128 -4.27 -21.00 -16.63
N PRO A 129 -4.86 -22.20 -16.87
CA PRO A 129 -6.31 -22.36 -16.85
C PRO A 129 -6.93 -22.01 -15.50
N GLU A 130 -6.34 -22.47 -14.41
CA GLU A 130 -6.84 -22.27 -13.04
C GLU A 130 -6.64 -20.84 -12.53
N CYS A 131 -5.76 -20.08 -13.18
CA CYS A 131 -5.55 -18.65 -12.92
C CYS A 131 -6.34 -17.76 -13.91
N GLY A 132 -7.51 -18.20 -14.36
CA GLY A 132 -8.41 -17.41 -15.20
C GLY A 132 -8.08 -17.45 -16.69
N GLY A 133 -7.14 -18.29 -17.15
CA GLY A 133 -6.75 -18.43 -18.54
C GLY A 133 -5.91 -17.27 -19.08
N TYR A 134 -5.48 -16.35 -18.23
CA TYR A 134 -4.65 -15.20 -18.62
C TYR A 134 -3.21 -15.63 -18.96
N ASN A 135 -2.67 -15.05 -20.02
CA ASN A 135 -1.28 -15.27 -20.41
C ASN A 135 -0.29 -14.85 -19.32
N PRO A 136 0.85 -15.53 -19.18
CA PRO A 136 1.91 -15.13 -18.28
C PRO A 136 2.29 -13.65 -18.41
N HIS A 137 2.58 -13.00 -17.27
CA HIS A 137 3.00 -11.62 -17.22
C HIS A 137 4.11 -11.44 -16.18
N SER A 138 5.28 -10.98 -16.63
CA SER A 138 6.42 -10.67 -15.76
C SER A 138 6.39 -9.22 -15.35
N VAL A 139 6.36 -8.97 -14.04
CA VAL A 139 6.46 -7.63 -13.46
C VAL A 139 7.92 -7.16 -13.55
N ARG A 140 8.13 -5.95 -14.06
CA ARG A 140 9.49 -5.42 -14.29
C ARG A 140 10.03 -4.63 -13.10
N THR A 141 9.15 -3.99 -12.34
CA THR A 141 9.54 -3.09 -11.26
C THR A 141 8.63 -3.27 -10.05
N ILE A 142 9.24 -3.42 -8.89
CA ILE A 142 8.54 -3.48 -7.61
C ILE A 142 8.97 -2.29 -6.77
N TYR A 143 7.99 -1.60 -6.19
CA TYR A 143 8.21 -0.59 -5.16
C TYR A 143 7.70 -1.13 -3.82
N TYR A 144 8.59 -1.20 -2.86
CA TYR A 144 8.24 -1.54 -1.48
C TYR A 144 7.88 -0.27 -0.73
N MET A 145 6.63 -0.19 -0.24
CA MET A 145 6.18 0.92 0.60
C MET A 145 6.58 0.71 2.06
N THR A 146 6.56 1.78 2.84
CA THR A 146 7.00 1.80 4.25
C THR A 146 8.35 1.09 4.49
N PRO A 147 9.37 1.35 3.65
CA PRO A 147 10.62 0.61 3.70
C PRO A 147 11.49 1.02 4.89
N LEU A 148 12.24 0.06 5.44
CA LEU A 148 13.28 0.37 6.44
C LEU A 148 14.43 1.16 5.82
N HIS A 149 14.77 0.87 4.56
CA HIS A 149 15.87 1.51 3.83
C HIS A 149 15.39 2.06 2.48
N PRO A 150 14.70 3.23 2.46
CA PRO A 150 14.25 3.83 1.22
C PRO A 150 15.42 4.24 0.32
N ASN A 151 15.26 4.06 -0.99
CA ASN A 151 16.23 4.49 -2.00
C ASN A 151 15.64 5.45 -3.03
N CYS A 152 14.34 5.74 -2.92
CA CYS A 152 13.67 6.75 -3.73
C CYS A 152 12.47 7.33 -3.01
N VAL A 153 12.04 8.50 -3.45
CA VAL A 153 10.88 9.20 -2.92
C VAL A 153 10.03 9.77 -4.05
N VAL A 154 8.72 9.87 -3.80
CA VAL A 154 7.76 10.50 -4.71
C VAL A 154 7.26 11.79 -4.07
N ASP A 155 7.26 12.90 -4.83
CA ASP A 155 6.62 14.15 -4.39
C ASP A 155 5.10 13.97 -4.38
N VAL A 156 4.50 14.03 -3.19
CA VAL A 156 3.06 13.82 -3.02
C VAL A 156 2.31 15.07 -2.56
N ALA A 157 2.97 16.22 -2.57
CA ALA A 157 2.37 17.47 -2.11
C ALA A 157 1.06 17.81 -2.86
N ALA A 158 1.00 17.60 -4.16
CA ALA A 158 -0.19 17.84 -4.98
C ALA A 158 -1.36 16.86 -4.68
N ALA A 159 -1.07 15.67 -4.17
CA ALA A 159 -2.03 14.63 -3.85
C ALA A 159 -2.41 14.57 -2.35
N TRP A 160 -1.80 15.43 -1.52
CA TRP A 160 -1.93 15.37 -0.07
C TRP A 160 -3.38 15.40 0.43
N GLU A 161 -4.18 16.34 -0.06
CA GLU A 161 -5.58 16.47 0.37
C GLU A 161 -6.44 15.28 -0.08
N ARG A 162 -6.17 14.69 -1.25
CA ARG A 162 -6.84 13.46 -1.69
C ARG A 162 -6.49 12.29 -0.79
N LYS A 163 -5.21 12.14 -0.44
CA LYS A 163 -4.75 11.10 0.50
C LYS A 163 -5.45 11.25 1.85
N ARG A 164 -5.54 12.46 2.40
CA ARG A 164 -6.26 12.73 3.66
C ARG A 164 -7.75 12.45 3.56
N GLY A 165 -8.36 12.79 2.43
CA GLY A 165 -9.76 12.46 2.13
C GLY A 165 -10.00 10.96 2.08
N ALA A 166 -9.12 10.21 1.43
CA ALA A 166 -9.19 8.76 1.37
C ALA A 166 -9.01 8.11 2.76
N LEU A 167 -8.08 8.61 3.57
CA LEU A 167 -7.91 8.16 4.95
C LEU A 167 -9.20 8.31 5.77
N ALA A 168 -9.91 9.43 5.59
CA ALA A 168 -11.16 9.70 6.32
C ALA A 168 -12.28 8.69 6.05
N GLU A 169 -12.25 8.00 4.90
CA GLU A 169 -13.23 6.96 4.55
C GLU A 169 -13.03 5.66 5.34
N LEU A 170 -11.85 5.40 5.88
CA LEU A 170 -11.49 4.15 6.55
C LEU A 170 -11.91 4.11 8.04
N GLY A 171 -13.15 4.50 8.34
CA GLY A 171 -13.63 4.67 9.72
C GLY A 171 -13.40 3.46 10.64
N ASN A 172 -13.65 2.24 10.18
CA ASN A 172 -13.43 1.02 10.97
C ASN A 172 -11.95 0.81 11.31
N GLN A 173 -11.06 1.03 10.33
CA GLN A 173 -9.62 0.94 10.53
C GLN A 173 -9.11 2.02 11.47
N LEU A 174 -9.60 3.24 11.31
CA LEU A 174 -9.25 4.37 12.15
C LEU A 174 -9.73 4.17 13.60
N ALA A 175 -10.94 3.64 13.80
CA ALA A 175 -11.42 3.30 15.13
C ALA A 175 -10.55 2.25 15.82
N PHE A 176 -10.15 1.21 15.10
CA PHE A 176 -9.19 0.22 15.60
C PHE A 176 -7.85 0.87 15.98
N SER A 177 -7.29 1.70 15.11
CA SER A 177 -6.05 2.43 15.38
C SER A 177 -6.17 3.32 16.61
N GLY A 178 -7.27 4.07 16.75
CA GLY A 178 -7.52 4.93 17.91
C GLY A 178 -7.55 4.15 19.23
N GLN A 179 -8.21 2.99 19.26
CA GLN A 179 -8.21 2.10 20.42
C GLN A 179 -6.81 1.60 20.78
N VAL A 180 -6.02 1.23 19.76
CA VAL A 180 -4.62 0.82 19.98
C VAL A 180 -3.81 1.96 20.57
N TYR A 181 -3.90 3.17 20.00
CA TYR A 181 -3.18 4.33 20.50
C TYR A 181 -3.55 4.71 21.93
N ARG A 182 -4.85 4.66 22.29
CA ARG A 182 -5.28 4.88 23.68
C ARG A 182 -4.64 3.89 24.64
N ARG A 183 -4.62 2.62 24.29
CA ARG A 183 -4.01 1.57 25.15
C ARG A 183 -2.50 1.73 25.28
N MET A 184 -1.82 2.10 24.20
CA MET A 184 -0.35 2.19 24.17
C MET A 184 0.16 3.47 24.86
N PHE A 185 -0.50 4.59 24.64
CA PHE A 185 0.04 5.89 24.99
C PHE A 185 -0.72 6.61 26.11
N GLY A 186 -2.01 6.31 26.33
CA GLY A 186 -2.82 6.95 27.35
C GLY A 186 -2.74 8.48 27.27
N ASP A 187 -2.56 9.15 28.41
CA ASP A 187 -2.50 10.62 28.49
C ASP A 187 -1.32 11.24 27.72
N ARG A 188 -0.31 10.45 27.37
CA ARG A 188 0.82 10.94 26.55
C ARG A 188 0.40 11.33 25.13
N LEU A 189 -0.78 10.88 24.68
CA LEU A 189 -1.36 11.34 23.42
C LEU A 189 -1.56 12.84 23.35
N ALA A 190 -1.71 13.52 24.49
CA ALA A 190 -1.82 14.99 24.56
C ALA A 190 -0.64 15.72 23.90
N ALA A 191 0.55 15.10 23.86
CA ALA A 191 1.71 15.68 23.19
C ALA A 191 1.57 15.75 21.66
N LEU A 192 0.75 14.89 21.08
CA LEU A 192 0.54 14.81 19.62
C LEU A 192 -0.84 15.33 19.23
N VAL A 193 -1.87 14.99 20.00
CA VAL A 193 -3.27 15.37 19.81
C VAL A 193 -3.80 15.91 21.16
N PRO A 194 -3.67 17.21 21.42
CA PRO A 194 -4.05 17.82 22.70
C PRO A 194 -5.49 17.50 23.13
N GLU A 195 -6.41 17.46 22.18
CA GLU A 195 -7.84 17.18 22.38
C GLU A 195 -8.20 15.68 22.43
N HIS A 196 -7.24 14.77 22.48
CA HIS A 196 -7.41 13.30 22.36
C HIS A 196 -8.50 12.73 23.28
N ALA A 197 -8.69 13.31 24.47
CA ALA A 197 -9.68 12.83 25.43
C ALA A 197 -11.13 13.11 24.99
N ALA A 198 -11.36 14.14 24.16
CA ALA A 198 -12.68 14.51 23.64
C ALA A 198 -13.05 13.81 22.33
N LEU A 199 -12.08 13.17 21.65
CA LEU A 199 -12.30 12.50 20.38
C LEU A 199 -12.84 11.09 20.60
N ASP A 200 -13.70 10.62 19.71
CA ASP A 200 -13.99 9.18 19.59
C ASP A 200 -12.76 8.44 19.00
N ASP A 201 -12.83 7.11 18.96
CA ASP A 201 -11.69 6.30 18.50
C ASP A 201 -11.37 6.54 17.03
N ALA A 202 -12.36 6.72 16.16
CA ALA A 202 -12.13 6.96 14.74
C ALA A 202 -11.50 8.34 14.49
N ALA A 203 -12.01 9.37 15.15
CA ALA A 203 -11.46 10.72 15.08
C ALA A 203 -10.02 10.77 15.64
N LEU A 204 -9.78 10.09 16.77
CA LEU A 204 -8.43 9.98 17.34
C LEU A 204 -7.49 9.24 16.37
N GLY A 205 -7.91 8.09 15.85
CA GLY A 205 -7.11 7.33 14.88
C GLY A 205 -6.74 8.20 13.68
N ARG A 206 -7.72 8.94 13.13
CA ARG A 206 -7.48 9.87 12.03
C ARG A 206 -6.47 10.96 12.38
N ALA A 207 -6.66 11.64 13.53
CA ALA A 207 -5.78 12.71 13.96
C ALA A 207 -4.32 12.23 14.13
N VAL A 208 -4.13 11.05 14.71
CA VAL A 208 -2.80 10.46 14.89
C VAL A 208 -2.19 10.07 13.55
N HIS A 209 -2.92 9.39 12.66
CA HIS A 209 -2.42 9.04 11.34
C HIS A 209 -2.02 10.26 10.50
N ASP A 210 -2.83 11.34 10.52
CA ASP A 210 -2.51 12.58 9.82
C ASP A 210 -1.16 13.19 10.28
N GLN A 211 -0.88 13.13 11.59
CA GLN A 211 0.39 13.61 12.15
C GLN A 211 1.55 12.66 11.79
N LEU A 212 1.35 11.35 11.87
CA LEU A 212 2.38 10.37 11.55
C LEU A 212 2.77 10.43 10.07
N ASP A 213 1.79 10.46 9.17
CA ASP A 213 2.03 10.58 7.73
C ASP A 213 2.79 11.86 7.40
N ARG A 214 2.36 12.99 7.97
CA ARG A 214 3.02 14.28 7.78
C ARG A 214 4.46 14.26 8.27
N ALA A 215 4.70 13.74 9.48
CA ALA A 215 6.03 13.64 10.05
C ALA A 215 6.94 12.73 9.21
N PHE A 216 6.42 11.60 8.74
CA PHE A 216 7.13 10.65 7.92
C PHE A 216 7.56 11.26 6.57
N TYR A 217 6.65 11.98 5.91
CA TYR A 217 6.95 12.61 4.63
C TYR A 217 7.87 13.82 4.75
N LEU A 218 7.75 14.60 5.83
CA LEU A 218 8.70 15.68 6.12
C LEU A 218 10.10 15.12 6.43
N PHE A 219 10.16 13.98 7.13
CA PHE A 219 11.44 13.30 7.41
C PHE A 219 12.17 12.90 6.14
N HIS A 220 11.46 12.28 5.18
CA HIS A 220 12.04 11.86 3.91
C HIS A 220 12.13 12.99 2.86
N GLY A 221 11.58 14.14 3.15
CA GLY A 221 11.67 15.36 2.37
C GLY A 221 12.72 16.32 2.93
N PRO A 222 12.30 17.48 3.48
CA PRO A 222 13.23 18.55 3.89
C PRO A 222 14.19 18.14 5.00
N LEU A 223 13.77 17.29 5.96
CA LEU A 223 14.63 16.84 7.06
C LEU A 223 15.78 15.94 6.59
N SER A 224 15.62 15.27 5.46
CA SER A 224 16.67 14.50 4.78
C SER A 224 17.37 15.29 3.65
N HIS A 225 17.28 16.63 3.69
CA HIS A 225 17.83 17.52 2.66
C HIS A 225 17.27 17.27 1.25
N GLY A 226 16.09 16.62 1.16
CA GLY A 226 15.38 16.41 -0.09
C GLY A 226 14.73 17.70 -0.61
N ARG A 227 14.49 17.74 -1.93
CA ARG A 227 13.87 18.91 -2.59
C ARG A 227 12.34 18.91 -2.55
N PHE A 228 11.70 17.83 -2.14
CA PHE A 228 10.25 17.71 -2.07
C PHE A 228 9.76 18.00 -0.66
N LEU A 229 8.67 18.76 -0.55
CA LEU A 229 8.10 19.13 0.77
C LEU A 229 7.46 17.92 1.47
N LEU A 230 6.66 17.15 0.74
CA LEU A 230 6.05 15.92 1.21
C LEU A 230 6.53 14.78 0.31
N ALA A 231 7.45 13.97 0.84
CA ALA A 231 8.12 12.92 0.09
C ALA A 231 7.70 11.53 0.59
N GLU A 232 6.89 10.83 -0.20
CA GLU A 232 6.45 9.46 0.06
C GLU A 232 7.60 8.48 -0.29
N PRO A 233 8.19 7.79 0.71
CA PRO A 233 9.40 7.00 0.48
C PRO A 233 9.05 5.59 0.01
N TYR A 234 9.95 5.07 -0.84
CA TYR A 234 9.92 3.70 -1.35
C TYR A 234 11.31 3.10 -1.39
N ARG A 235 11.35 1.78 -1.39
CA ARG A 235 12.52 1.03 -1.86
C ARG A 235 12.16 0.42 -3.22
N ARG A 236 12.81 0.87 -4.27
CA ARG A 236 12.61 0.35 -5.62
C ARG A 236 13.50 -0.87 -5.82
N GLU A 237 12.89 -1.97 -6.23
CA GLU A 237 13.55 -3.18 -6.71
C GLU A 237 13.34 -3.34 -8.23
N GLY A 238 14.04 -4.29 -8.81
CA GLY A 238 13.98 -4.61 -10.22
C GLY A 238 15.33 -4.47 -10.91
N SER A 239 15.37 -4.81 -12.18
CA SER A 239 16.60 -4.74 -12.98
C SER A 239 16.80 -3.32 -13.52
N PHE A 240 18.00 -2.80 -13.29
CA PHE A 240 18.45 -1.56 -13.93
C PHE A 240 19.36 -1.92 -15.09
N HIS A 241 18.92 -1.63 -16.31
CA HIS A 241 19.72 -1.81 -17.52
C HIS A 241 20.27 -0.46 -17.95
N LEU A 242 21.56 -0.27 -17.76
CA LEU A 242 22.26 0.96 -18.11
C LEU A 242 23.23 0.65 -19.25
N GLU A 243 23.24 1.49 -20.31
CA GLU A 243 24.24 1.41 -21.38
C GLU A 243 25.59 1.94 -20.92
N ALA A 244 25.59 2.82 -19.90
CA ALA A 244 26.77 3.37 -19.26
C ALA A 244 26.48 3.74 -17.80
N LEU A 245 27.51 3.87 -16.99
CA LEU A 245 27.38 4.38 -15.62
C LEU A 245 26.95 5.85 -15.69
N ILE A 246 25.98 6.21 -14.85
CA ILE A 246 25.46 7.59 -14.72
C ILE A 246 25.94 8.20 -13.41
N VAL A 247 26.09 9.53 -13.40
CA VAL A 247 26.46 10.31 -12.21
C VAL A 247 25.22 10.57 -11.36
#